data_5c0e5fd536bffb170770ae42cb0e15dc
#
_entry.id   5c0e5fd536bffb170770ae42cb0e15dc
#
_cell.length_a   1.000
_cell.length_b   1.000
_cell.length_c   1.000
_cell.angle_alpha   90.00
_cell.angle_beta   90.00
_cell.angle_gamma   90.00
#
_symmetry.space_group_name_H-M   'P 1'
#
loop_
_entity.id
_entity.type
_entity.pdbx_description
1 polymer ?
#
loop_
_entity_poly.entity_id
_entity_poly.type
_entity_poly.pdbx_seq_one_letter_code
_entity_poly.pdbx_strand_id
1 'polypeptide(L)'
;FKDIEIIVVDDCGSDKSIDIAKEYAKKDERIKIIHNEENLGTFAARNNGVKHSNGEYLMFLDPDDFLELEACEKLILLINTYKICQFSFTQISNGIKLKSVFKDTLKNLKEFKGIYWNIWTLFVKKDFYLKSLEELFLIDKKLLVAEDMLAVFFLINNLKDDEYLQVDLHLYNYVDNSFSITKRRKNKEKIQECLDDYFYILKYIKEN
;
A
#
# COMPACT_ATOMS: atom_id res chain seq x y z
N PHE A 1 -15.57 -5.93 -12.76
CA PHE A 1 -14.37 -6.64 -13.22
C PHE A 1 -14.29 -8.00 -12.53
N LYS A 2 -14.02 -9.08 -13.28
CA LYS A 2 -14.09 -10.45 -12.75
C LYS A 2 -12.72 -11.09 -12.56
N ASP A 3 -11.73 -10.67 -13.31
CA ASP A 3 -10.37 -11.22 -13.30
C ASP A 3 -9.52 -10.54 -12.22
N ILE A 4 -9.90 -10.83 -10.97
CA ILE A 4 -9.19 -10.39 -9.75
C ILE A 4 -9.12 -11.52 -8.75
N GLU A 5 -8.10 -11.51 -7.91
CA GLU A 5 -8.06 -12.22 -6.64
C GLU A 5 -7.96 -11.19 -5.51
N ILE A 6 -8.52 -11.52 -4.37
CA ILE A 6 -8.50 -10.68 -3.17
C ILE A 6 -7.78 -11.46 -2.09
N ILE A 7 -6.62 -10.98 -1.67
CA ILE A 7 -5.81 -11.63 -0.64
C ILE A 7 -5.95 -10.85 0.66
N VAL A 8 -6.56 -11.46 1.63
CA VAL A 8 -6.69 -10.94 2.99
C VAL A 8 -5.60 -11.56 3.85
N VAL A 9 -4.70 -10.75 4.38
CA VAL A 9 -3.65 -11.21 5.29
C VAL A 9 -4.06 -10.91 6.72
N ASP A 10 -4.28 -11.98 7.50
CA ASP A 10 -4.51 -11.89 8.93
C ASP A 10 -3.15 -11.85 9.65
N ASP A 11 -2.79 -10.68 10.14
CA ASP A 11 -1.55 -10.44 10.89
C ASP A 11 -1.79 -10.53 12.41
N CYS A 12 -2.51 -11.57 12.84
CA CYS A 12 -2.88 -11.83 14.23
C CYS A 12 -3.76 -10.72 14.83
N GLY A 13 -4.76 -10.27 14.09
CA GLY A 13 -5.77 -9.34 14.60
C GLY A 13 -6.57 -9.92 15.76
N SER A 14 -6.91 -9.09 16.75
CA SER A 14 -7.64 -9.52 17.97
C SER A 14 -9.15 -9.28 17.89
N ASP A 15 -9.64 -8.74 16.79
CA ASP A 15 -11.05 -8.45 16.59
C ASP A 15 -11.75 -9.49 15.69
N LYS A 16 -12.98 -9.21 15.31
CA LYS A 16 -13.78 -10.13 14.47
C LYS A 16 -13.60 -9.92 12.94
N SER A 17 -12.66 -9.09 12.51
CA SER A 17 -12.48 -8.75 11.09
C SER A 17 -12.19 -10.00 10.27
N ILE A 18 -11.37 -10.92 10.79
CA ILE A 18 -11.05 -12.16 10.08
C ILE A 18 -12.25 -13.11 9.96
N ASP A 19 -13.14 -13.14 10.95
CA ASP A 19 -14.35 -13.95 10.87
C ASP A 19 -15.28 -13.43 9.76
N ILE A 20 -15.39 -12.11 9.63
CA ILE A 20 -16.15 -11.47 8.55
C ILE A 20 -15.52 -11.83 7.19
N ALA A 21 -14.19 -11.72 7.06
CA ALA A 21 -13.48 -12.10 5.84
C ALA A 21 -13.73 -13.58 5.46
N LYS A 22 -13.72 -14.50 6.44
CA LYS A 22 -14.05 -15.93 6.23
C LYS A 22 -15.47 -16.14 5.72
N GLU A 23 -16.43 -15.34 6.18
CA GLU A 23 -17.82 -15.44 5.70
C GLU A 23 -17.93 -14.99 4.23
N TYR A 24 -17.20 -13.96 3.83
CA TYR A 24 -17.15 -13.53 2.44
C TYR A 24 -16.41 -14.54 1.56
N ALA A 25 -15.29 -15.11 2.02
CA ALA A 25 -14.53 -16.12 1.29
C ALA A 25 -15.35 -17.40 0.99
N LYS A 26 -16.35 -17.74 1.83
CA LYS A 26 -17.30 -18.84 1.55
C LYS A 26 -18.24 -18.55 0.38
N LYS A 27 -18.43 -17.27 0.03
CA LYS A 27 -19.38 -16.80 -1.00
C LYS A 27 -18.69 -16.40 -2.30
N ASP A 28 -17.39 -16.08 -2.24
CA ASP A 28 -16.60 -15.62 -3.37
C ASP A 28 -15.22 -16.29 -3.35
N GLU A 29 -15.01 -17.22 -4.29
CA GLU A 29 -13.77 -18.01 -4.43
C GLU A 29 -12.52 -17.18 -4.76
N ARG A 30 -12.70 -15.92 -5.18
CA ARG A 30 -11.59 -15.01 -5.44
C ARG A 30 -10.93 -14.51 -4.15
N ILE A 31 -11.60 -14.65 -3.00
CA ILE A 31 -11.09 -14.23 -1.70
C ILE A 31 -10.27 -15.37 -1.09
N LYS A 32 -8.99 -15.09 -0.87
CA LYS A 32 -8.04 -15.97 -0.20
C LYS A 32 -7.62 -15.36 1.12
N ILE A 33 -7.54 -16.16 2.16
CA ILE A 33 -7.12 -15.72 3.48
C ILE A 33 -5.79 -16.37 3.82
N ILE A 34 -4.82 -15.57 4.23
CA ILE A 34 -3.50 -15.99 4.68
C ILE A 34 -3.38 -15.59 6.14
N HIS A 35 -2.89 -16.50 6.97
CA HIS A 35 -2.64 -16.26 8.39
C HIS A 35 -1.14 -16.19 8.64
N ASN A 36 -0.67 -15.10 9.25
CA ASN A 36 0.67 -15.04 9.81
C ASN A 36 0.67 -15.77 11.17
N GLU A 37 1.79 -16.40 11.52
CA GLU A 37 1.94 -17.10 12.81
C GLU A 37 2.07 -16.11 13.99
N GLU A 38 2.55 -14.91 13.70
CA GLU A 38 2.68 -13.81 14.65
C GLU A 38 2.40 -12.46 13.97
N ASN A 39 2.22 -11.39 14.75
CA ASN A 39 2.01 -10.05 14.20
C ASN A 39 3.33 -9.47 13.68
N LEU A 40 3.51 -9.50 12.36
CA LEU A 40 4.71 -9.05 11.65
C LEU A 40 4.69 -7.56 11.29
N GLY A 41 3.54 -6.91 11.39
CA GLY A 41 3.32 -5.51 10.99
C GLY A 41 2.96 -5.35 9.51
N THR A 42 2.48 -4.16 9.18
CA THR A 42 1.84 -3.85 7.88
C THR A 42 2.75 -4.13 6.68
N PHE A 43 4.04 -3.78 6.76
CA PHE A 43 4.99 -4.02 5.67
C PHE A 43 5.16 -5.52 5.37
N ALA A 44 5.43 -6.31 6.38
CA ALA A 44 5.62 -7.75 6.23
C ALA A 44 4.32 -8.46 5.83
N ALA A 45 3.17 -8.05 6.37
CA ALA A 45 1.87 -8.58 6.01
C ALA A 45 1.55 -8.33 4.52
N ARG A 46 1.76 -7.10 4.01
CA ARG A 46 1.59 -6.78 2.58
C ARG A 46 2.51 -7.64 1.71
N ASN A 47 3.78 -7.76 2.07
CA ASN A 47 4.74 -8.57 1.33
C ASN A 47 4.38 -10.07 1.34
N ASN A 48 3.83 -10.58 2.44
CA ASN A 48 3.32 -11.94 2.51
C ASN A 48 2.12 -12.13 1.55
N GLY A 49 1.20 -11.17 1.50
CA GLY A 49 0.12 -11.16 0.51
C GLY A 49 0.63 -11.20 -0.92
N VAL A 50 1.63 -10.38 -1.26
CA VAL A 50 2.25 -10.35 -2.59
C VAL A 50 2.89 -11.69 -2.96
N LYS A 51 3.60 -12.33 -2.04
CA LYS A 51 4.22 -13.65 -2.28
C LYS A 51 3.18 -14.72 -2.63
N HIS A 52 1.99 -14.64 -2.06
CA HIS A 52 0.90 -15.60 -2.29
C HIS A 52 -0.05 -15.19 -3.43
N SER A 53 0.12 -14.01 -4.03
CA SER A 53 -0.69 -13.59 -5.16
C SER A 53 -0.28 -14.30 -6.46
N ASN A 54 -1.22 -14.42 -7.42
CA ASN A 54 -0.96 -14.91 -8.78
C ASN A 54 -1.23 -13.84 -9.83
N GLY A 55 -1.86 -12.72 -9.46
CA GLY A 55 -2.17 -11.61 -10.35
C GLY A 55 -0.92 -10.98 -10.98
N GLU A 56 -1.03 -10.51 -12.20
CA GLU A 56 0.05 -9.80 -12.90
C GLU A 56 0.31 -8.42 -12.29
N TYR A 57 -0.73 -7.82 -11.74
CA TYR A 57 -0.70 -6.49 -11.12
C TYR A 57 -1.17 -6.54 -9.68
N LEU A 58 -0.67 -5.62 -8.88
CA LEU A 58 -0.95 -5.46 -7.47
C LEU A 58 -1.64 -4.14 -7.21
N MET A 59 -2.64 -4.16 -6.34
CA MET A 59 -3.22 -2.99 -5.71
C MET A 59 -3.38 -3.26 -4.22
N PHE A 60 -3.05 -2.29 -3.39
CA PHE A 60 -3.15 -2.41 -1.94
C PHE A 60 -4.37 -1.66 -1.43
N LEU A 61 -5.07 -2.28 -0.47
CA LEU A 61 -6.23 -1.69 0.16
C LEU A 61 -6.12 -1.85 1.68
N ASP A 62 -6.11 -0.74 2.38
CA ASP A 62 -6.15 -0.75 3.83
C ASP A 62 -7.56 -1.11 4.33
N PRO A 63 -7.71 -1.86 5.44
CA PRO A 63 -8.98 -2.48 5.81
C PRO A 63 -10.05 -1.49 6.29
N ASP A 64 -9.70 -0.24 6.55
CA ASP A 64 -10.61 0.85 6.92
C ASP A 64 -11.01 1.76 5.75
N ASP A 65 -10.54 1.44 4.54
CA ASP A 65 -10.76 2.19 3.31
C ASP A 65 -11.59 1.41 2.29
N PHE A 66 -11.92 2.02 1.15
CA PHE A 66 -12.61 1.33 0.05
C PHE A 66 -12.26 1.91 -1.33
N LEU A 67 -12.43 1.07 -2.36
CA LEU A 67 -12.21 1.44 -3.74
C LEU A 67 -13.52 1.86 -4.42
N GLU A 68 -13.41 2.67 -5.48
CA GLU A 68 -14.51 2.85 -6.41
C GLU A 68 -14.78 1.53 -7.17
N LEU A 69 -16.03 1.25 -7.48
CA LEU A 69 -16.44 -0.02 -8.08
C LEU A 69 -15.74 -0.33 -9.41
N GLU A 70 -15.42 0.72 -10.18
CA GLU A 70 -14.74 0.62 -11.47
C GLU A 70 -13.21 0.74 -11.39
N ALA A 71 -12.61 0.77 -10.21
CA ALA A 71 -11.18 1.03 -10.04
C ALA A 71 -10.31 0.06 -10.84
N CYS A 72 -10.50 -1.25 -10.65
CA CYS A 72 -9.74 -2.27 -11.36
C CYS A 72 -9.94 -2.22 -12.88
N GLU A 73 -11.19 -2.02 -13.32
CA GLU A 73 -11.54 -1.94 -14.74
C GLU A 73 -10.84 -0.77 -15.43
N LYS A 74 -10.83 0.41 -14.80
CA LYS A 74 -10.16 1.60 -15.33
C LYS A 74 -8.64 1.44 -15.35
N LEU A 75 -8.05 0.89 -14.31
CA LEU A 75 -6.61 0.78 -14.19
C LEU A 75 -6.02 -0.24 -15.17
N ILE A 76 -6.67 -1.39 -15.35
CA ILE A 76 -6.16 -2.42 -16.28
C ILE A 76 -6.12 -1.93 -17.74
N LEU A 77 -7.00 -1.02 -18.13
CA LEU A 77 -7.00 -0.45 -19.46
C LEU A 77 -5.82 0.52 -19.71
N LEU A 78 -5.23 1.07 -18.65
CA LEU A 78 -4.20 2.09 -18.73
C LEU A 78 -2.78 1.52 -18.62
N ILE A 79 -2.61 0.32 -18.07
CA ILE A 79 -1.29 -0.10 -17.58
C ILE A 79 -0.46 -0.92 -18.58
N ASN A 80 -0.98 -1.24 -19.78
CA ASN A 80 -0.35 -2.17 -20.74
C ASN A 80 1.15 -1.97 -21.00
N THR A 81 1.66 -0.73 -20.87
CA THR A 81 3.07 -0.39 -21.11
C THR A 81 3.81 0.09 -19.86
N TYR A 82 3.09 0.39 -18.79
CA TYR A 82 3.66 0.95 -17.57
C TYR A 82 3.89 -0.11 -16.51
N LYS A 83 4.91 0.08 -15.69
CA LYS A 83 5.16 -0.76 -14.51
C LYS A 83 4.41 -0.26 -13.29
N ILE A 84 4.22 1.04 -13.19
CA ILE A 84 3.42 1.68 -12.14
C ILE A 84 2.45 2.67 -12.75
N CYS A 85 1.19 2.60 -12.31
CA CYS A 85 0.21 3.66 -12.47
C CYS A 85 -0.15 4.22 -11.09
N GLN A 86 0.12 5.50 -10.85
CA GLN A 86 -0.32 6.20 -9.66
C GLN A 86 -1.64 6.90 -9.92
N PHE A 87 -2.61 6.70 -9.04
CA PHE A 87 -3.94 7.29 -9.14
C PHE A 87 -4.28 8.15 -7.92
N SER A 88 -5.21 9.08 -8.11
CA SER A 88 -5.69 10.00 -7.08
C SER A 88 -6.65 9.31 -6.10
N PHE A 89 -6.87 9.95 -4.95
CA PHE A 89 -7.79 9.46 -3.93
C PHE A 89 -8.72 10.56 -3.41
N THR A 90 -9.80 10.14 -2.77
CA THR A 90 -10.72 11.02 -2.04
C THR A 90 -10.54 10.78 -0.56
N GLN A 91 -10.20 11.82 0.21
CA GLN A 91 -10.21 11.75 1.66
C GLN A 91 -11.63 12.01 2.19
N ILE A 92 -12.10 11.16 3.08
CA ILE A 92 -13.42 11.26 3.72
C ILE A 92 -13.21 11.50 5.20
N SER A 93 -13.58 12.70 5.68
CA SER A 93 -13.47 13.06 7.09
C SER A 93 -14.77 13.72 7.55
N ASN A 94 -15.39 13.19 8.59
CA ASN A 94 -16.66 13.70 9.13
C ASN A 94 -17.77 13.90 8.07
N GLY A 95 -17.84 13.00 7.07
CA GLY A 95 -18.80 13.09 5.96
C GLY A 95 -18.41 14.08 4.86
N ILE A 96 -17.31 14.81 5.01
CA ILE A 96 -16.79 15.72 3.99
C ILE A 96 -15.81 14.94 3.10
N LYS A 97 -15.99 15.07 1.79
CA LYS A 97 -15.13 14.48 0.77
C LYS A 97 -14.18 15.53 0.19
N LEU A 98 -12.88 15.29 0.33
CA LEU A 98 -11.83 16.15 -0.22
C LEU A 98 -11.05 15.34 -1.26
N LYS A 99 -11.02 15.81 -2.49
CA LYS A 99 -10.25 15.20 -3.57
C LYS A 99 -8.79 15.57 -3.45
N SER A 100 -7.90 14.57 -3.44
CA SER A 100 -6.46 14.81 -3.55
C SER A 100 -6.16 15.29 -4.98
N VAL A 101 -5.22 16.19 -5.10
CA VAL A 101 -4.69 16.60 -6.40
C VAL A 101 -3.20 16.29 -6.41
N PHE A 102 -2.79 15.26 -7.15
CA PHE A 102 -1.38 15.01 -7.38
C PHE A 102 -0.86 15.98 -8.43
N LYS A 103 0.14 16.75 -8.06
CA LYS A 103 0.91 17.59 -9.00
C LYS A 103 2.33 17.08 -9.18
N ASP A 104 2.61 15.89 -8.65
CA ASP A 104 3.95 15.36 -8.59
C ASP A 104 4.24 14.58 -9.87
N THR A 105 5.34 14.94 -10.51
CA THR A 105 5.92 14.12 -11.57
C THR A 105 6.82 13.06 -10.95
N LEU A 106 7.12 11.98 -11.68
CA LEU A 106 8.12 11.00 -11.25
C LEU A 106 9.44 11.66 -10.83
N LYS A 107 9.83 12.74 -11.51
CA LYS A 107 11.01 13.55 -11.15
C LYS A 107 10.91 14.12 -9.75
N ASN A 108 9.77 14.70 -9.37
CA ASN A 108 9.57 15.25 -8.03
C ASN A 108 9.65 14.17 -6.96
N LEU A 109 9.09 13.00 -7.23
CA LEU A 109 9.17 11.86 -6.34
C LEU A 109 10.63 11.40 -6.15
N LYS A 110 11.40 11.25 -7.23
CA LYS A 110 12.84 10.92 -7.18
C LYS A 110 13.69 11.97 -6.46
N GLU A 111 13.28 13.23 -6.48
CA GLU A 111 13.95 14.33 -5.78
C GLU A 111 13.41 14.56 -4.35
N PHE A 112 12.59 13.66 -3.82
CA PHE A 112 11.94 13.80 -2.50
C PHE A 112 11.11 15.09 -2.33
N LYS A 113 10.62 15.65 -3.42
CA LYS A 113 9.76 16.84 -3.44
C LYS A 113 8.26 16.50 -3.45
N GLY A 114 7.92 15.24 -3.61
CA GLY A 114 6.55 14.74 -3.54
C GLY A 114 6.18 14.32 -2.12
N ILE A 115 4.92 14.49 -1.76
CA ILE A 115 4.42 14.25 -0.40
C ILE A 115 3.69 12.90 -0.29
N TYR A 116 3.31 12.29 -1.42
CA TYR A 116 2.44 11.11 -1.41
C TYR A 116 3.22 9.81 -1.65
N TRP A 117 3.78 9.28 -0.57
CA TRP A 117 4.52 8.01 -0.52
C TRP A 117 3.61 6.81 -0.17
N ASN A 118 2.32 6.93 -0.47
CA ASN A 118 1.33 5.95 -0.07
C ASN A 118 1.26 4.83 -1.10
N ILE A 119 1.65 3.63 -0.72
CA ILE A 119 1.67 2.46 -1.60
C ILE A 119 0.26 2.10 -2.13
N TRP A 120 -0.78 2.39 -1.36
CA TRP A 120 -2.17 2.15 -1.75
C TRP A 120 -2.69 3.08 -2.86
N THR A 121 -1.93 4.10 -3.27
CA THR A 121 -2.21 4.90 -4.48
C THR A 121 -1.59 4.30 -5.74
N LEU A 122 -0.92 3.17 -5.65
CA LEU A 122 -0.17 2.56 -6.74
C LEU A 122 -0.87 1.30 -7.26
N PHE A 123 -0.95 1.19 -8.57
CA PHE A 123 -1.23 -0.04 -9.29
C PHE A 123 0.08 -0.49 -9.95
N VAL A 124 0.63 -1.63 -9.50
CA VAL A 124 2.04 -1.99 -9.75
C VAL A 124 2.13 -3.35 -10.42
N LYS A 125 2.99 -3.48 -11.42
CA LYS A 125 3.32 -4.78 -12.01
C LYS A 125 4.03 -5.66 -10.98
N LYS A 126 3.50 -6.86 -10.71
CA LYS A 126 3.98 -7.73 -9.62
C LYS A 126 5.46 -8.09 -9.74
N ASP A 127 5.91 -8.53 -10.92
CA ASP A 127 7.30 -8.91 -11.13
C ASP A 127 8.25 -7.73 -10.85
N PHE A 128 7.83 -6.52 -11.24
CA PHE A 128 8.58 -5.32 -10.96
C PHE A 128 8.62 -5.01 -9.45
N TYR A 129 7.50 -5.16 -8.75
CA TYR A 129 7.42 -5.00 -7.31
C TYR A 129 8.38 -5.95 -6.60
N LEU A 130 8.30 -7.25 -6.90
CA LEU A 130 9.14 -8.27 -6.28
C LEU A 130 10.62 -8.00 -6.50
N LYS A 131 11.01 -7.66 -7.73
CA LYS A 131 12.41 -7.34 -8.06
C LYS A 131 12.90 -6.09 -7.37
N SER A 132 12.08 -5.03 -7.32
CA SER A 132 12.47 -3.75 -6.72
C SER A 132 12.60 -3.80 -5.21
N LEU A 133 11.89 -4.70 -4.55
CA LEU A 133 11.87 -4.83 -3.09
C LEU A 133 12.58 -6.09 -2.58
N GLU A 134 13.33 -6.80 -3.44
CA GLU A 134 13.98 -8.07 -3.09
C GLU A 134 14.82 -7.96 -1.82
N GLU A 135 15.63 -6.91 -1.71
CA GLU A 135 16.48 -6.67 -0.54
C GLU A 135 15.67 -6.29 0.70
N LEU A 136 14.54 -5.61 0.53
CA LEU A 136 13.68 -5.21 1.65
C LEU A 136 12.97 -6.38 2.31
N PHE A 137 12.81 -7.52 1.60
CA PHE A 137 12.25 -8.75 2.19
C PHE A 137 13.16 -9.39 3.24
N LEU A 138 14.42 -8.94 3.33
CA LEU A 138 15.40 -9.37 4.33
C LEU A 138 15.39 -8.49 5.59
N ILE A 139 14.62 -7.42 5.61
CA ILE A 139 14.49 -6.56 6.80
C ILE A 139 13.70 -7.31 7.87
N ASP A 140 14.40 -7.67 8.95
CA ASP A 140 13.83 -8.36 10.13
C ASP A 140 13.24 -7.37 11.15
N LYS A 141 13.32 -6.07 10.88
CA LYS A 141 12.75 -5.05 11.76
C LYS A 141 11.27 -4.85 11.45
N LYS A 142 10.42 -5.03 12.46
CA LYS A 142 9.01 -4.61 12.39
C LYS A 142 8.93 -3.09 12.35
N LEU A 143 8.50 -2.56 11.21
CA LEU A 143 8.27 -1.13 11.02
C LEU A 143 6.84 -0.78 11.43
N LEU A 144 6.70 0.24 12.27
CA LEU A 144 5.40 0.76 12.71
C LEU A 144 4.92 1.93 11.85
N VAL A 145 5.87 2.60 11.18
CA VAL A 145 5.59 3.78 10.35
C VAL A 145 6.56 3.90 9.20
N ALA A 146 6.14 4.68 8.19
CA ALA A 146 6.94 5.04 7.02
C ALA A 146 7.41 3.85 6.17
N GLU A 147 6.85 2.66 6.40
CA GLU A 147 7.08 1.47 5.59
C GLU A 147 6.67 1.70 4.13
N ASP A 148 5.61 2.48 3.91
CA ASP A 148 5.16 2.89 2.58
C ASP A 148 6.22 3.74 1.88
N MET A 149 6.82 4.70 2.59
CA MET A 149 7.88 5.56 2.07
C MET A 149 9.07 4.71 1.61
N LEU A 150 9.47 3.72 2.41
CA LEU A 150 10.56 2.81 2.06
C LEU A 150 10.23 2.03 0.79
N ALA A 151 9.07 1.38 0.73
CA ALA A 151 8.67 0.59 -0.42
C ALA A 151 8.56 1.44 -1.69
N VAL A 152 7.89 2.59 -1.62
CA VAL A 152 7.70 3.49 -2.76
C VAL A 152 9.02 4.09 -3.23
N PHE A 153 9.95 4.40 -2.31
CA PHE A 153 11.29 4.86 -2.68
C PHE A 153 12.01 3.85 -3.59
N PHE A 154 12.07 2.59 -3.20
CA PHE A 154 12.73 1.54 -4.00
C PHE A 154 12.01 1.28 -5.33
N LEU A 155 10.68 1.29 -5.32
CA LEU A 155 9.90 1.19 -6.56
C LEU A 155 10.24 2.32 -7.53
N ILE A 156 10.24 3.56 -7.06
CA ILE A 156 10.46 4.75 -7.92
C ILE A 156 11.89 4.83 -8.43
N ASN A 157 12.89 4.49 -7.61
CA ASN A 157 14.30 4.54 -8.04
C ASN A 157 14.64 3.46 -9.07
N ASN A 158 13.91 2.35 -9.10
CA ASN A 158 14.07 1.30 -10.09
C ASN A 158 13.27 1.55 -11.39
N LEU A 159 12.51 2.66 -11.49
CA LEU A 159 11.73 3.01 -12.66
C LEU A 159 12.52 3.85 -13.67
N LYS A 160 12.29 3.59 -14.94
CA LYS A 160 12.55 4.54 -16.03
C LYS A 160 11.36 5.49 -16.17
N ASP A 161 11.62 6.65 -16.76
CA ASP A 161 10.60 7.71 -16.85
C ASP A 161 9.39 7.32 -17.73
N ASP A 162 9.59 6.46 -18.73
CA ASP A 162 8.57 5.92 -19.63
C ASP A 162 7.80 4.72 -19.04
N GLU A 163 8.16 4.25 -17.86
CA GLU A 163 7.52 3.12 -17.17
C GLU A 163 6.50 3.54 -16.10
N TYR A 164 6.34 4.85 -15.90
CA TYR A 164 5.46 5.43 -14.89
C TYR A 164 4.34 6.24 -15.54
N LEU A 165 3.12 6.02 -15.08
CA LEU A 165 1.93 6.78 -15.45
C LEU A 165 1.29 7.39 -14.21
N GLN A 166 0.93 8.65 -14.26
CA GLN A 166 0.10 9.30 -13.26
C GLN A 166 -1.23 9.69 -13.87
N VAL A 167 -2.32 9.37 -13.18
CA VAL A 167 -3.69 9.68 -13.62
C VAL A 167 -4.47 10.39 -12.52
N ASP A 168 -5.27 11.38 -12.91
CA ASP A 168 -6.18 12.06 -11.99
C ASP A 168 -7.55 11.34 -11.94
N LEU A 169 -7.48 10.08 -11.57
CA LEU A 169 -8.65 9.24 -11.31
C LEU A 169 -8.74 8.96 -9.80
N HIS A 170 -9.81 9.44 -9.17
CA HIS A 170 -10.05 9.25 -7.74
C HIS A 170 -10.68 7.88 -7.51
N LEU A 171 -9.84 6.85 -7.42
CA LEU A 171 -10.26 5.45 -7.37
C LEU A 171 -10.23 4.84 -5.97
N TYR A 172 -9.60 5.53 -5.02
CA TYR A 172 -9.45 5.11 -3.64
C TYR A 172 -10.14 6.11 -2.71
N ASN A 173 -10.84 5.61 -1.71
CA ASN A 173 -11.50 6.43 -0.70
C ASN A 173 -10.81 6.19 0.65
N TYR A 174 -9.96 7.13 1.03
CA TYR A 174 -9.28 7.15 2.33
C TYR A 174 -10.24 7.67 3.40
N VAL A 175 -10.62 6.83 4.34
CA VAL A 175 -11.55 7.15 5.41
C VAL A 175 -10.79 7.59 6.67
N ASP A 176 -10.99 8.84 7.08
CA ASP A 176 -10.37 9.36 8.28
C ASP A 176 -10.95 8.70 9.53
N ASN A 177 -10.21 7.75 10.09
CA ASN A 177 -10.60 6.96 11.23
C ASN A 177 -9.94 7.50 12.51
N SER A 178 -10.75 7.82 13.56
CA SER A 178 -10.23 8.25 14.86
C SER A 178 -9.41 7.17 15.58
N PHE A 179 -9.59 5.91 15.23
CA PHE A 179 -8.87 4.75 15.77
C PHE A 179 -7.62 4.37 14.98
N SER A 180 -7.28 5.12 13.92
CA SER A 180 -6.12 4.82 13.10
C SER A 180 -4.83 4.81 13.93
N ILE A 181 -3.89 3.93 13.56
CA ILE A 181 -2.57 3.82 14.19
C ILE A 181 -1.86 5.17 14.18
N THR A 182 -2.02 5.94 13.12
CA THR A 182 -1.43 7.27 12.94
C THR A 182 -1.92 8.27 13.99
N LYS A 183 -3.18 8.19 14.41
CA LYS A 183 -3.78 9.11 15.41
C LYS A 183 -3.56 8.66 16.86
N ARG A 184 -3.30 7.39 17.12
CA ARG A 184 -3.04 6.85 18.47
C ARG A 184 -1.66 7.23 19.04
N ARG A 185 -0.84 7.98 18.30
CA ARG A 185 0.55 8.37 18.64
C ARG A 185 0.65 9.48 19.71
N LYS A 186 -0.22 9.48 20.72
CA LYS A 186 -0.19 10.51 21.78
C LYS A 186 0.77 10.21 22.94
N ASN A 187 1.31 9.01 23.02
CA ASN A 187 2.24 8.59 24.08
C ASN A 187 3.71 8.86 23.62
N LYS A 188 4.55 9.38 24.53
CA LYS A 188 5.96 9.69 24.27
C LYS A 188 6.77 8.48 23.78
N GLU A 189 6.50 7.29 24.32
CA GLU A 189 7.16 6.04 23.91
C GLU A 189 6.87 5.72 22.45
N LYS A 190 5.60 5.78 22.03
CA LYS A 190 5.21 5.55 20.63
C LYS A 190 5.74 6.62 19.67
N ILE A 191 5.90 7.86 20.14
CA ILE A 191 6.55 8.91 19.33
C ILE A 191 8.01 8.54 19.11
N GLN A 192 8.70 8.05 20.15
CA GLN A 192 10.09 7.64 20.03
C GLN A 192 10.25 6.45 19.08
N GLU A 193 9.42 5.41 19.21
CA GLU A 193 9.41 4.27 18.28
C GLU A 193 9.21 4.71 16.82
N CYS A 194 8.30 5.66 16.57
CA CYS A 194 8.10 6.22 15.23
C CYS A 194 9.34 6.97 14.72
N LEU A 195 10.00 7.76 15.58
CA LEU A 195 11.25 8.45 15.20
C LEU A 195 12.36 7.45 14.89
N ASP A 196 12.48 6.39 15.67
CA ASP A 196 13.46 5.32 15.46
C ASP A 196 13.24 4.60 14.12
N ASP A 197 11.98 4.40 13.71
CA ASP A 197 11.65 3.86 12.40
C ASP A 197 12.02 4.82 11.26
N TYR A 198 11.69 6.11 11.38
CA TYR A 198 12.08 7.12 10.39
C TYR A 198 13.60 7.19 10.25
N PHE A 199 14.35 7.22 11.36
CA PHE A 199 15.81 7.25 11.31
C PHE A 199 16.40 5.96 10.71
N TYR A 200 15.83 4.81 11.04
CA TYR A 200 16.23 3.54 10.45
C TYR A 200 16.04 3.56 8.94
N ILE A 201 14.86 3.98 8.46
CA ILE A 201 14.52 4.05 7.04
C ILE A 201 15.41 5.04 6.30
N LEU A 202 15.62 6.24 6.84
CA LEU A 202 16.48 7.24 6.22
C LEU A 202 17.95 6.78 6.14
N LYS A 203 18.42 6.05 7.16
CA LYS A 203 19.73 5.44 7.15
C LYS A 203 19.81 4.36 6.07
N TYR A 204 18.83 3.48 6.02
CA TYR A 204 18.76 2.41 5.02
C TYR A 204 18.75 2.95 3.59
N ILE A 205 17.94 3.98 3.31
CA ILE A 205 17.86 4.66 2.01
C ILE A 205 19.22 5.30 1.65
N LYS A 206 19.95 5.85 2.62
CA LYS A 206 21.24 6.50 2.36
C LYS A 206 22.36 5.50 2.06
N GLU A 207 22.28 4.29 2.58
CA GLU A 207 23.30 3.25 2.46
C GLU A 207 23.11 2.37 1.21
N ASN A 208 21.90 2.37 0.62
CA ASN A 208 21.51 1.61 -0.58
C ASN A 208 20.96 2.57 -1.66
#